data_da26e6c846d15f1bf6a4504dce3751c7
#
_entry.id   da26e6c846d15f1bf6a4504dce3751c7
#
_cell.length_a   1.000
_cell.length_b   1.000
_cell.length_c   1.000
_cell.angle_alpha   90.00
_cell.angle_beta   90.00
_cell.angle_gamma   90.00
#
_symmetry.space_group_name_H-M   'P 1'
#
loop_
_entity.id
_entity.type
_entity.pdbx_description
1 polymer ?
#
loop_
_entity_poly.entity_id
_entity_poly.type
_entity_poly.pdbx_seq_one_letter_code
_entity_poly.pdbx_strand_id
1 'polypeptide(L)'
;MNENLKKKLIEYTAENAFVQACGIEIWELEEDHAVMGTTARPELLNPMGMLHGGLLFTLADCCSGVTARTDGRTYVTQTGSLNYYRNIHEGQVYAVGKVQHRGRTVCTVLVEIYAKETQKLLAARTFSMFATQN
;
A
#
# COMPACT_ATOMS: atom_id res chain seq x y z
N MET A 1 13.72 -8.41 -10.18
CA MET A 1 14.01 -7.16 -9.46
C MET A 1 15.39 -7.25 -8.82
N ASN A 2 16.12 -6.14 -8.80
CA ASN A 2 17.45 -6.07 -8.19
C ASN A 2 17.35 -6.32 -6.68
N GLU A 3 18.14 -7.26 -6.16
CA GLU A 3 18.07 -7.64 -4.75
C GLU A 3 18.50 -6.51 -3.80
N ASN A 4 19.45 -5.67 -4.22
CA ASN A 4 19.87 -4.53 -3.40
C ASN A 4 18.76 -3.50 -3.27
N LEU A 5 18.05 -3.22 -4.35
CA LEU A 5 16.91 -2.31 -4.34
C LEU A 5 15.76 -2.86 -3.49
N LYS A 6 15.47 -4.14 -3.64
CA LYS A 6 14.45 -4.83 -2.86
C LYS A 6 14.72 -4.71 -1.36
N LYS A 7 15.94 -5.01 -0.96
CA LYS A 7 16.38 -4.90 0.43
C LYS A 7 16.24 -3.47 0.96
N LYS A 8 16.68 -2.50 0.15
CA LYS A 8 16.61 -1.09 0.50
C LYS A 8 15.15 -0.63 0.73
N LEU A 9 14.23 -1.04 -0.14
CA LEU A 9 12.83 -0.67 -0.01
C LEU A 9 12.19 -1.29 1.23
N ILE A 10 12.52 -2.54 1.52
CA ILE A 10 12.03 -3.22 2.73
C ILE A 10 12.53 -2.51 3.98
N GLU A 11 13.83 -2.19 4.04
CA GLU A 11 14.43 -1.49 5.18
C GLU A 11 13.84 -0.08 5.34
N TYR A 12 13.71 0.65 4.25
CA TYR A 12 13.16 2.01 4.26
C TYR A 12 11.73 2.02 4.80
N THR A 13 10.92 1.06 4.38
CA THR A 13 9.54 0.93 4.86
C THR A 13 9.51 0.58 6.35
N ALA A 14 10.36 -0.35 6.77
CA ALA A 14 10.43 -0.79 8.17
C ALA A 14 10.89 0.32 9.12
N GLU A 15 11.62 1.30 8.63
CA GLU A 15 12.11 2.42 9.44
C GLU A 15 11.12 3.57 9.56
N ASN A 16 10.06 3.58 8.77
CA ASN A 16 9.07 4.65 8.78
C ASN A 16 8.17 4.53 10.02
N ALA A 17 8.24 5.53 10.91
CA ALA A 17 7.53 5.51 12.18
C ALA A 17 6.00 5.43 12.00
N PHE A 18 5.46 6.15 11.03
CA PHE A 18 4.02 6.14 10.79
C PHE A 18 3.53 4.79 10.28
N VAL A 19 4.28 4.21 9.34
CA VAL A 19 3.98 2.89 8.80
C VAL A 19 4.05 1.84 9.91
N GLN A 20 5.07 1.94 10.78
CA GLN A 20 5.20 1.06 11.94
C GLN A 20 4.02 1.20 12.90
N ALA A 21 3.57 2.42 13.17
CA ALA A 21 2.43 2.67 14.03
C ALA A 21 1.16 2.00 13.51
N CYS A 22 1.03 1.89 12.20
CA CYS A 22 -0.10 1.20 11.56
C CYS A 22 0.12 -0.32 11.43
N GLY A 23 1.30 -0.81 11.83
CA GLY A 23 1.63 -2.23 11.72
C GLY A 23 1.75 -2.72 10.28
N ILE A 24 1.97 -1.80 9.34
CA ILE A 24 2.03 -2.13 7.91
C ILE A 24 3.44 -2.62 7.56
N GLU A 25 3.50 -3.72 6.83
CA GLU A 25 4.77 -4.30 6.38
C GLU A 25 4.64 -4.85 4.96
N ILE A 26 5.78 -4.97 4.29
CA ILE A 26 5.83 -5.55 2.94
C ILE A 26 5.78 -7.07 3.06
N TRP A 27 4.81 -7.69 2.37
CA TRP A 27 4.69 -9.14 2.32
C TRP A 27 5.32 -9.72 1.05
N GLU A 28 5.18 -9.02 -0.09
CA GLU A 28 5.78 -9.43 -1.36
C GLU A 28 6.23 -8.19 -2.10
N LEU A 29 7.33 -8.32 -2.82
CA LEU A 29 7.88 -7.19 -3.58
C LEU A 29 8.60 -7.71 -4.82
N GLU A 30 8.09 -7.32 -5.98
CA GLU A 30 8.69 -7.61 -7.27
C GLU A 30 8.57 -6.37 -8.16
N GLU A 31 9.22 -6.38 -9.32
CA GLU A 31 9.13 -5.26 -10.24
C GLU A 31 7.66 -4.99 -10.59
N ASP A 32 7.24 -3.74 -10.45
CA ASP A 32 5.88 -3.25 -10.76
C ASP A 32 4.77 -3.91 -9.94
N HIS A 33 5.13 -4.56 -8.82
CA HIS A 33 4.16 -5.29 -8.00
C HIS A 33 4.59 -5.32 -6.54
N ALA A 34 3.67 -5.01 -5.63
CA ALA A 34 3.93 -5.13 -4.19
C ALA A 34 2.67 -5.59 -3.47
N VAL A 35 2.88 -6.32 -2.39
CA VAL A 35 1.81 -6.68 -1.45
C VAL A 35 2.24 -6.21 -0.08
N MET A 36 1.37 -5.43 0.57
CA MET A 36 1.60 -4.93 1.92
C MET A 36 0.39 -5.24 2.79
N GLY A 37 0.62 -5.53 4.04
CA GLY A 37 -0.48 -5.91 4.91
C GLY A 37 -0.31 -5.46 6.34
N THR A 38 -1.40 -5.58 7.10
CA THR A 38 -1.44 -5.30 8.52
C THR A 38 -2.52 -6.16 9.19
N THR A 39 -2.51 -6.17 10.52
CA THR A 39 -3.48 -6.91 11.32
C THR A 39 -4.38 -5.91 12.05
N ALA A 40 -5.69 -6.14 12.02
CA ALA A 40 -6.64 -5.32 12.75
C ALA A 40 -6.35 -5.40 14.25
N ARG A 41 -6.32 -4.24 14.91
CA ARG A 41 -6.16 -4.13 16.35
C ARG A 41 -6.91 -2.88 16.81
N PRO A 42 -7.22 -2.74 18.11
CA PRO A 42 -8.08 -1.64 18.58
C PRO A 42 -7.68 -0.25 18.09
N GLU A 43 -6.38 0.04 18.01
CA GLU A 43 -5.88 1.37 17.60
C GLU A 43 -6.18 1.69 16.14
N LEU A 44 -6.50 0.69 15.33
CA LEU A 44 -6.74 0.86 13.89
C LEU A 44 -8.23 0.84 13.54
N LEU A 45 -9.10 0.76 14.54
CA LEU A 45 -10.54 0.66 14.32
C LEU A 45 -11.22 2.03 14.40
N ASN A 46 -12.36 2.14 13.72
CA ASN A 46 -13.22 3.30 13.80
C ASN A 46 -14.17 3.16 15.01
N PRO A 47 -14.99 4.18 15.32
CA PRO A 47 -15.93 4.10 16.46
C PRO A 47 -16.93 2.95 16.38
N MET A 48 -17.16 2.39 15.21
CA MET A 48 -18.07 1.25 15.03
C MET A 48 -17.38 -0.10 15.16
N GLY A 49 -16.10 -0.11 15.49
CA GLY A 49 -15.35 -1.35 15.68
C GLY A 49 -14.87 -2.01 14.38
N MET A 50 -14.90 -1.29 13.27
CA MET A 50 -14.40 -1.77 11.98
C MET A 50 -13.09 -1.08 11.65
N LEU A 51 -12.31 -1.61 10.72
CA LEU A 51 -11.07 -0.93 10.31
C LEU A 51 -11.37 0.49 9.87
N HIS A 52 -10.58 1.44 10.36
CA HIS A 52 -10.74 2.84 10.02
C HIS A 52 -10.46 3.04 8.52
N GLY A 53 -11.34 3.82 7.85
CA GLY A 53 -11.12 4.13 6.44
C GLY A 53 -9.77 4.79 6.17
N GLY A 54 -9.31 5.62 7.12
CA GLY A 54 -7.98 6.23 7.03
C GLY A 54 -6.85 5.21 7.08
N LEU A 55 -7.01 4.13 7.83
CA LEU A 55 -6.04 3.03 7.85
C LEU A 55 -5.97 2.35 6.49
N LEU A 56 -7.12 2.04 5.90
CA LEU A 56 -7.17 1.41 4.58
C LEU A 56 -6.57 2.33 3.51
N PHE A 57 -6.83 3.64 3.60
CA PHE A 57 -6.24 4.61 2.69
C PHE A 57 -4.72 4.66 2.85
N THR A 58 -4.22 4.66 4.08
CA THR A 58 -2.79 4.64 4.36
C THR A 58 -2.13 3.39 3.78
N LEU A 59 -2.77 2.24 3.96
CA LEU A 59 -2.27 0.98 3.41
C LEU A 59 -2.18 1.05 1.89
N ALA A 60 -3.22 1.58 1.23
CA ALA A 60 -3.24 1.74 -0.22
C ALA A 60 -2.15 2.71 -0.69
N ASP A 61 -1.98 3.83 0.01
CA ASP A 61 -0.99 4.84 -0.33
C ASP A 61 0.44 4.31 -0.17
N CYS A 62 0.71 3.64 0.94
CA CYS A 62 2.02 3.02 1.17
C CYS A 62 2.34 1.97 0.11
N CYS A 63 1.37 1.13 -0.21
CA CYS A 63 1.53 0.10 -1.22
C CYS A 63 1.80 0.70 -2.60
N SER A 64 1.09 1.77 -2.95
CA SER A 64 1.30 2.48 -4.22
C SER A 64 2.70 3.06 -4.31
N GLY A 65 3.17 3.68 -3.23
CA GLY A 65 4.51 4.27 -3.18
C GLY A 65 5.61 3.22 -3.34
N VAL A 66 5.49 2.11 -2.64
CA VAL A 66 6.47 1.02 -2.75
C VAL A 66 6.44 0.42 -4.15
N THR A 67 5.24 0.18 -4.70
CA THR A 67 5.09 -0.35 -6.05
C THR A 67 5.74 0.56 -7.08
N ALA A 68 5.51 1.88 -6.99
CA ALA A 68 6.12 2.84 -7.90
C ALA A 68 7.65 2.81 -7.81
N ARG A 69 8.18 2.70 -6.61
CA ARG A 69 9.64 2.75 -6.34
C ARG A 69 10.40 1.52 -6.81
N THR A 70 9.72 0.51 -7.29
CA THR A 70 10.41 -0.69 -7.80
C THR A 70 11.25 -0.42 -9.05
N ASP A 71 11.14 0.77 -9.65
CA ASP A 71 12.01 1.18 -10.75
C ASP A 71 13.28 1.90 -10.28
N GLY A 72 13.47 2.07 -8.98
CA GLY A 72 14.65 2.71 -8.39
C GLY A 72 14.55 4.21 -8.22
N ARG A 73 13.50 4.84 -8.72
CA ARG A 73 13.27 6.28 -8.53
C ARG A 73 12.53 6.55 -7.23
N THR A 74 12.57 7.79 -6.77
CA THR A 74 11.79 8.23 -5.60
C THR A 74 10.51 8.91 -6.06
N TYR A 75 9.46 8.71 -5.29
CA TYR A 75 8.12 9.19 -5.64
C TYR A 75 7.43 9.79 -4.43
N VAL A 76 6.54 10.75 -4.70
CA VAL A 76 5.57 11.24 -3.72
C VAL A 76 4.18 11.04 -4.31
N THR A 77 3.18 10.93 -3.45
CA THR A 77 1.80 10.78 -3.89
C THR A 77 1.30 12.09 -4.47
N GLN A 78 0.84 12.07 -5.71
CA GLN A 78 0.24 13.22 -6.37
C GLN A 78 -1.26 13.24 -6.11
N THR A 79 -1.94 12.14 -6.40
CA THR A 79 -3.36 11.98 -6.11
C THR A 79 -3.62 10.54 -5.70
N GLY A 80 -4.64 10.36 -4.89
CA GLY A 80 -5.09 9.04 -4.53
C GLY A 80 -6.59 9.03 -4.33
N SER A 81 -7.23 7.94 -4.73
CA SER A 81 -8.63 7.72 -4.46
C SER A 81 -8.86 6.26 -4.10
N LEU A 82 -9.88 6.01 -3.30
CA LEU A 82 -10.19 4.67 -2.85
C LEU A 82 -11.70 4.55 -2.69
N ASN A 83 -12.28 3.54 -3.31
CA ASN A 83 -13.69 3.19 -3.11
C ASN A 83 -13.74 2.07 -2.08
N TYR A 84 -14.57 2.24 -1.06
CA TYR A 84 -14.73 1.29 0.04
C TYR A 84 -15.98 0.46 -0.21
N TYR A 85 -15.84 -0.85 -0.27
CA TYR A 85 -16.95 -1.75 -0.58
C TYR A 85 -17.37 -2.60 0.61
N ARG A 86 -16.40 -3.06 1.41
CA ARG A 86 -16.59 -3.92 2.56
C ARG A 86 -15.59 -3.59 3.64
N ASN A 87 -15.80 -4.11 4.84
CA ASN A 87 -14.84 -3.90 5.91
C ASN A 87 -14.77 -5.15 6.80
N ILE A 88 -13.83 -5.16 7.72
CA ILE A 88 -13.67 -6.22 8.71
C ILE A 88 -13.42 -5.60 10.07
N HIS A 89 -13.62 -6.37 11.14
CA HIS A 89 -13.36 -5.94 12.51
C HIS A 89 -12.20 -6.69 13.15
N GLU A 90 -11.73 -7.75 12.55
CA GLU A 90 -10.60 -8.54 13.03
C GLU A 90 -9.91 -9.25 11.87
N GLY A 91 -8.69 -9.75 12.11
CA GLY A 91 -7.92 -10.46 11.12
C GLY A 91 -6.99 -9.56 10.34
N GLN A 92 -6.45 -10.09 9.27
CA GLN A 92 -5.47 -9.40 8.44
C GLN A 92 -6.08 -8.86 7.17
N VAL A 93 -5.54 -7.73 6.71
CA VAL A 93 -5.87 -7.13 5.42
C VAL A 93 -4.58 -6.92 4.64
N TYR A 94 -4.66 -6.97 3.33
CA TYR A 94 -3.50 -6.68 2.50
C TYR A 94 -3.91 -5.94 1.23
N ALA A 95 -3.01 -5.07 0.80
CA ALA A 95 -3.13 -4.31 -0.44
C ALA A 95 -2.22 -4.94 -1.48
N VAL A 96 -2.73 -5.06 -2.70
CA VAL A 96 -1.96 -5.49 -3.87
C VAL A 96 -1.82 -4.28 -4.77
N GLY A 97 -0.59 -3.85 -5.03
CA GLY A 97 -0.30 -2.76 -5.93
C GLY A 97 0.28 -3.29 -7.24
N LYS A 98 -0.22 -2.76 -8.34
CA LYS A 98 0.25 -3.11 -9.69
C LYS A 98 0.39 -1.84 -10.49
N VAL A 99 1.53 -1.67 -11.16
CA VAL A 99 1.71 -0.53 -12.05
C VAL A 99 0.76 -0.68 -13.23
N GLN A 100 -0.10 0.33 -13.43
CA GLN A 100 -0.98 0.43 -14.59
C GLN A 100 -0.30 1.17 -15.74
N HIS A 101 0.41 2.23 -15.39
CA HIS A 101 1.12 3.05 -16.35
C HIS A 101 2.34 3.65 -15.68
N ARG A 102 3.48 3.49 -16.30
CA ARG A 102 4.74 4.05 -15.82
C ARG A 102 5.23 5.07 -16.82
N GLY A 103 5.03 6.33 -16.51
CA GLY A 103 5.46 7.42 -17.35
C GLY A 103 6.79 8.00 -16.91
N ARG A 104 7.19 9.08 -17.58
CA ARG A 104 8.43 9.80 -17.26
C ARG A 104 8.37 10.45 -15.89
N THR A 105 7.23 11.05 -15.54
CA THR A 105 7.07 11.76 -14.27
C THR A 105 5.96 11.22 -13.39
N VAL A 106 4.99 10.50 -13.97
CA VAL A 106 3.85 9.97 -13.22
C VAL A 106 3.76 8.47 -13.42
N CYS A 107 3.63 7.76 -12.30
CA CYS A 107 3.36 6.33 -12.29
C CYS A 107 1.98 6.12 -11.68
N THR A 108 1.08 5.49 -12.43
CA THR A 108 -0.26 5.17 -11.92
C THR A 108 -0.28 3.73 -11.45
N VAL A 109 -0.71 3.53 -10.22
CA VAL A 109 -0.77 2.22 -9.57
C VAL A 109 -2.21 1.87 -9.26
N LEU A 110 -2.64 0.69 -9.69
CA LEU A 110 -3.92 0.11 -9.27
C LEU A 110 -3.69 -0.57 -7.93
N VAL A 111 -4.53 -0.25 -6.94
CA VAL A 111 -4.46 -0.88 -5.63
C VAL A 111 -5.78 -1.55 -5.30
N GLU A 112 -5.70 -2.78 -4.84
CA GLU A 112 -6.85 -3.55 -4.38
C GLU A 112 -6.54 -4.06 -2.98
N ILE A 113 -7.48 -3.86 -2.06
CA ILE A 113 -7.32 -4.30 -0.66
C ILE A 113 -8.27 -5.45 -0.39
N TYR A 114 -7.74 -6.52 0.18
CA TYR A 114 -8.49 -7.76 0.46
C TYR A 114 -8.40 -8.14 1.93
N ALA A 115 -9.47 -8.76 2.42
CA ALA A 115 -9.43 -9.47 3.69
C ALA A 115 -8.68 -10.78 3.49
N LYS A 116 -7.70 -11.06 4.34
CA LYS A 116 -6.84 -12.25 4.20
C LYS A 116 -7.62 -13.56 4.30
N GLU A 117 -8.51 -13.68 5.27
CA GLU A 117 -9.21 -14.94 5.53
C GLU A 117 -10.25 -15.28 4.45
N THR A 118 -11.02 -14.27 4.01
CA THR A 118 -12.11 -14.50 3.06
C THR A 118 -11.73 -14.24 1.62
N GLN A 119 -10.62 -13.54 1.40
CA GLN A 119 -10.18 -13.10 0.08
C GLN A 119 -11.19 -12.15 -0.58
N LYS A 120 -12.07 -11.55 0.19
CA LYS A 120 -13.05 -10.59 -0.33
C LYS A 120 -12.42 -9.23 -0.51
N LEU A 121 -12.77 -8.57 -1.62
CA LEU A 121 -12.33 -7.22 -1.92
C LEU A 121 -12.98 -6.23 -0.96
N LEU A 122 -12.17 -5.45 -0.25
CA LEU A 122 -12.66 -4.43 0.69
C LEU A 122 -12.69 -3.06 0.05
N ALA A 123 -11.66 -2.72 -0.72
CA ALA A 123 -11.53 -1.40 -1.31
C ALA A 123 -10.61 -1.48 -2.52
N ALA A 124 -10.78 -0.55 -3.46
CA ALA A 124 -9.93 -0.50 -4.65
C ALA A 124 -10.03 0.86 -5.32
N ARG A 125 -8.96 1.27 -5.95
CA ARG A 125 -8.90 2.36 -6.93
C ARG A 125 -7.43 2.61 -7.30
N THR A 126 -7.16 3.81 -7.82
CA THR A 126 -5.83 4.13 -8.35
C THR A 126 -5.18 5.27 -7.59
N PHE A 127 -3.86 5.22 -7.54
CA PHE A 127 -3.01 6.27 -6.99
C PHE A 127 -2.03 6.71 -8.07
N SER A 128 -1.85 8.02 -8.21
CA SER A 128 -0.85 8.58 -9.11
C SER A 128 0.33 9.05 -8.28
N MET A 129 1.50 8.52 -8.60
CA MET A 129 2.75 8.80 -7.90
C MET A 129 3.62 9.66 -8.80
N PHE A 130 4.15 10.75 -8.25
CA PHE A 130 4.99 11.69 -8.98
C PHE A 130 6.45 11.43 -8.69
N ALA A 131 7.24 11.23 -9.74
CA ALA A 131 8.67 11.01 -9.61
C ALA A 131 9.38 12.32 -9.23
N THR A 132 10.01 12.34 -8.06
CA THR A 132 10.74 13.52 -7.58
C THR A 132 12.17 13.52 -8.04
N GLN A 133 12.65 12.37 -8.53
CA GLN A 133 14.03 12.18 -8.93
C GLN A 133 14.07 11.15 -10.06
N ASN A 134 14.77 11.48 -11.10
CA ASN A 134 14.92 10.64 -12.30
C ASN A 134 16.24 9.88 -12.27
#